data_a61f92c7cf9dc66b35b2afdabe2b0cfb
#
_entry.id   a61f92c7cf9dc66b35b2afdabe2b0cfb
#
_cell.length_a   1.000
_cell.length_b   1.000
_cell.length_c   1.000
_cell.angle_alpha   90.00
_cell.angle_beta   90.00
_cell.angle_gamma   90.00
#
_symmetry.space_group_name_H-M   'P 1'
#
loop_
_entity.id
_entity.type
_entity.pdbx_description
1 polymer ?
#
loop_
_entity_poly.entity_id
_entity_poly.type
_entity_poly.pdbx_seq_one_letter_code
_entity_poly.pdbx_strand_id
1 'polypeptide(L)'
;LASLQQRVHASVELVELAPIARSLGQSLSRDEAEPAVEQALQAIEAAGLLVVATPVYRGSYPGLFKHLVDFIGLEALVDTPVLLAATGGSERHALVIDHQLRPLFSFLQAHTLPIGVYATPADFDGEHINSAALQARIALAAERAAGHLASQALAVPAPLRRIA
;
A
#
# COMPACT_ATOMS: atom_id res chain seq x y z
N LEU A 1 -7.72 -0.12 7.43
CA LEU A 1 -6.91 0.43 8.54
C LEU A 1 -7.49 0.03 9.89
N ALA A 2 -8.80 0.24 10.17
CA ALA A 2 -9.41 -0.09 11.48
C ALA A 2 -9.09 -1.51 11.98
N SER A 3 -9.18 -2.53 11.11
CA SER A 3 -8.85 -3.92 11.47
C SER A 3 -7.36 -4.11 11.85
N LEU A 4 -6.46 -3.31 11.29
CA LEU A 4 -5.04 -3.33 11.66
C LEU A 4 -4.80 -2.60 12.98
N GLN A 5 -5.41 -1.43 13.19
CA GLN A 5 -5.30 -0.66 14.42
C GLN A 5 -5.78 -1.42 15.66
N GLN A 6 -6.76 -2.33 15.51
CA GLN A 6 -7.20 -3.21 16.60
C GLN A 6 -6.14 -4.25 17.03
N ARG A 7 -5.13 -4.48 16.19
CA ARG A 7 -4.10 -5.53 16.40
C ARG A 7 -2.74 -4.99 16.78
N VAL A 8 -2.48 -3.72 16.48
CA VAL A 8 -1.18 -3.09 16.73
C VAL A 8 -1.37 -1.72 17.37
N HIS A 9 -0.54 -1.39 18.34
CA HIS A 9 -0.45 -0.05 18.92
C HIS A 9 0.49 0.79 18.04
N ALA A 10 -0.04 1.33 16.95
CA ALA A 10 0.72 2.19 16.04
C ALA A 10 -0.09 3.44 15.69
N SER A 11 0.61 4.55 15.50
CA SER A 11 0.03 5.72 14.86
C SER A 11 -0.28 5.41 13.40
N VAL A 12 -1.40 5.89 12.91
CA VAL A 12 -1.79 5.74 11.51
C VAL A 12 -1.92 7.11 10.89
N GLU A 13 -1.20 7.33 9.82
CA GLU A 13 -1.32 8.50 8.98
C GLU A 13 -1.99 8.11 7.66
N LEU A 14 -2.99 8.87 7.23
CA LEU A 14 -3.69 8.67 5.97
C LEU A 14 -3.20 9.69 4.95
N VAL A 15 -2.52 9.22 3.91
CA VAL A 15 -2.11 10.03 2.77
C VAL A 15 -3.15 9.87 1.65
N GLU A 16 -3.94 10.90 1.42
CA GLU A 16 -4.90 10.94 0.32
C GLU A 16 -4.34 11.73 -0.85
N LEU A 17 -4.47 11.19 -2.08
CA LEU A 17 -3.99 11.86 -3.28
C LEU A 17 -4.87 13.03 -3.73
N ALA A 18 -6.16 12.99 -3.46
CA ALA A 18 -7.10 13.99 -3.96
C ALA A 18 -6.75 15.43 -3.51
N PRO A 19 -6.42 15.70 -2.24
CA PRO A 19 -6.04 17.05 -1.79
C PRO A 19 -4.77 17.59 -2.45
N ILE A 20 -3.80 16.72 -2.75
CA ILE A 20 -2.48 17.11 -3.31
C ILE A 20 -2.40 16.91 -4.83
N ALA A 21 -3.49 16.45 -5.47
CA ALA A 21 -3.49 16.04 -6.87
C ALA A 21 -3.01 17.14 -7.83
N ARG A 22 -3.42 18.38 -7.58
CA ARG A 22 -3.06 19.50 -8.46
C ARG A 22 -1.57 19.86 -8.35
N SER A 23 -1.06 20.02 -7.15
CA SER A 23 0.35 20.36 -6.94
C SER A 23 1.26 19.21 -7.37
N LEU A 24 0.91 17.98 -7.05
CA LEU A 24 1.63 16.80 -7.54
C LEU A 24 1.67 16.76 -9.07
N GLY A 25 0.55 16.99 -9.75
CA GLY A 25 0.47 16.95 -11.21
C GLY A 25 1.18 18.12 -11.91
N GLN A 26 1.54 19.17 -11.20
CA GLN A 26 2.32 20.31 -11.72
C GLN A 26 3.83 20.15 -11.53
N SER A 27 4.27 19.26 -10.63
CA SER A 27 5.67 18.99 -10.36
C SER A 27 6.19 17.94 -11.33
N LEU A 28 7.30 18.21 -12.01
CA LEU A 28 7.97 17.25 -12.91
C LEU A 28 9.05 16.43 -12.20
N SER A 29 9.50 16.92 -11.05
CA SER A 29 10.48 16.26 -10.18
C SER A 29 10.14 16.53 -8.72
N ARG A 30 10.74 15.74 -7.80
CA ARG A 30 10.55 15.93 -6.37
C ARG A 30 11.02 17.30 -5.89
N ASP A 31 12.08 17.85 -6.48
CA ASP A 31 12.63 19.16 -6.10
C ASP A 31 11.66 20.33 -6.38
N GLU A 32 10.68 20.10 -7.26
CA GLU A 32 9.61 21.05 -7.57
C GLU A 32 8.36 20.84 -6.70
N ALA A 33 8.35 19.79 -5.85
CA ALA A 33 7.19 19.45 -5.08
C ALA A 33 6.84 20.51 -4.04
N GLU A 34 5.57 20.90 -4.00
CA GLU A 34 5.06 21.76 -2.93
C GLU A 34 5.14 21.06 -1.56
N PRO A 35 5.18 21.82 -0.45
CA PRO A 35 5.33 21.27 0.90
C PRO A 35 4.35 20.17 1.24
N ALA A 36 3.10 20.22 0.76
CA ALA A 36 2.09 19.20 1.03
C ALA A 36 2.42 17.86 0.35
N VAL A 37 3.01 17.91 -0.86
CA VAL A 37 3.46 16.70 -1.58
C VAL A 37 4.69 16.13 -0.90
N GLU A 38 5.66 16.96 -0.52
CA GLU A 38 6.86 16.54 0.18
C GLU A 38 6.53 15.91 1.55
N GLN A 39 5.59 16.48 2.32
CA GLN A 39 5.12 15.90 3.57
C GLN A 39 4.50 14.51 3.35
N ALA A 40 3.69 14.35 2.30
CA ALA A 40 3.11 13.05 1.94
C ALA A 40 4.20 12.01 1.60
N LEU A 41 5.22 12.41 0.84
CA LEU A 41 6.36 11.55 0.52
C LEU A 41 7.15 11.15 1.76
N GLN A 42 7.45 12.11 2.64
CA GLN A 42 8.14 11.84 3.91
C GLN A 42 7.35 10.90 4.81
N ALA A 43 6.03 11.06 4.91
CA ALA A 43 5.17 10.16 5.67
C ALA A 43 5.19 8.73 5.11
N ILE A 44 5.19 8.59 3.77
CA ILE A 44 5.30 7.28 3.10
C ILE A 44 6.67 6.66 3.38
N GLU A 45 7.76 7.40 3.23
CA GLU A 45 9.13 6.92 3.39
C GLU A 45 9.48 6.58 4.83
N ALA A 46 8.87 7.27 5.81
CA ALA A 46 9.08 7.01 7.24
C ALA A 46 8.20 5.88 7.81
N ALA A 47 7.29 5.33 7.01
CA ALA A 47 6.34 4.34 7.50
C ALA A 47 7.00 2.99 7.81
N GLY A 48 6.75 2.44 9.00
CA GLY A 48 7.17 1.07 9.35
C GLY A 48 6.33 -0.03 8.69
N LEU A 49 5.17 0.32 8.12
CA LEU A 49 4.31 -0.52 7.28
C LEU A 49 3.45 0.39 6.41
N LEU A 50 3.37 0.09 5.13
CA LEU A 50 2.46 0.76 4.19
C LEU A 50 1.23 -0.09 3.91
N VAL A 51 0.06 0.53 3.91
CA VAL A 51 -1.16 -0.01 3.33
C VAL A 51 -1.48 0.81 2.09
N VAL A 52 -1.23 0.25 0.93
CA VAL A 52 -1.45 0.91 -0.36
C VAL A 52 -2.78 0.48 -0.92
N ALA A 53 -3.67 1.45 -1.17
CA ALA A 53 -4.97 1.20 -1.79
C ALA A 53 -5.16 2.12 -3.00
N THR A 54 -5.56 1.55 -4.13
CA THR A 54 -5.76 2.30 -5.37
C THR A 54 -6.95 1.78 -6.18
N PRO A 55 -7.71 2.64 -6.85
CA PRO A 55 -8.69 2.18 -7.83
C PRO A 55 -7.99 1.68 -9.11
N VAL A 56 -8.68 0.80 -9.83
CA VAL A 56 -8.24 0.37 -11.17
C VAL A 56 -8.83 1.30 -12.23
N TYR A 57 -7.95 1.98 -12.95
CA TYR A 57 -8.31 2.80 -14.11
C TYR A 57 -7.64 2.22 -15.37
N ARG A 58 -8.46 1.87 -16.36
CA ARG A 58 -7.97 1.34 -17.65
C ARG A 58 -7.03 0.12 -17.51
N GLY A 59 -7.34 -0.76 -16.54
CA GLY A 59 -6.60 -2.01 -16.35
C GLY A 59 -5.36 -1.92 -15.46
N SER A 60 -5.06 -0.75 -14.89
CA SER A 60 -3.92 -0.52 -14.00
C SER A 60 -4.25 0.48 -12.90
N TYR A 61 -3.29 0.81 -12.04
CA TYR A 61 -3.38 1.94 -11.13
C TYR A 61 -3.42 3.28 -11.89
N PRO A 62 -4.01 4.36 -11.31
CA PRO A 62 -4.07 5.68 -11.94
C PRO A 62 -2.68 6.28 -12.19
N GLY A 63 -2.54 7.08 -13.26
CA GLY A 63 -1.29 7.76 -13.58
C GLY A 63 -0.79 8.67 -12.46
N LEU A 64 -1.69 9.38 -11.76
CA LEU A 64 -1.33 10.22 -10.63
C LEU A 64 -0.75 9.42 -9.45
N PHE A 65 -1.25 8.21 -9.20
CA PHE A 65 -0.66 7.31 -8.21
C PHE A 65 0.77 6.92 -8.60
N LYS A 66 0.98 6.56 -9.88
CA LYS A 66 2.32 6.26 -10.39
C LYS A 66 3.26 7.46 -10.26
N HIS A 67 2.76 8.65 -10.57
CA HIS A 67 3.52 9.90 -10.47
C HIS A 67 4.01 10.18 -9.05
N LEU A 68 3.15 9.97 -8.02
CA LEU A 68 3.60 10.04 -6.63
C LEU A 68 4.70 9.02 -6.33
N VAL A 69 4.51 7.78 -6.77
CA VAL A 69 5.48 6.69 -6.53
C VAL A 69 6.82 6.98 -7.21
N ASP A 70 6.83 7.67 -8.37
CA ASP A 70 8.06 8.07 -9.06
C ASP A 70 8.91 9.08 -8.28
N PHE A 71 8.31 9.77 -7.30
CA PHE A 71 9.03 10.71 -6.43
C PHE A 71 9.59 10.06 -5.16
N ILE A 72 9.21 8.82 -4.84
CA ILE A 72 9.76 8.08 -3.71
C ILE A 72 11.24 7.77 -3.97
N GLY A 73 12.09 7.99 -2.98
CA GLY A 73 13.52 7.66 -3.06
C GLY A 73 13.75 6.18 -3.34
N LEU A 74 14.71 5.86 -4.20
CA LEU A 74 14.96 4.47 -4.66
C LEU A 74 15.21 3.48 -3.52
N GLU A 75 15.83 3.93 -2.43
CA GLU A 75 16.16 3.09 -1.28
C GLU A 75 15.22 3.30 -0.09
N ALA A 76 14.25 4.21 -0.23
CA ALA A 76 13.40 4.63 0.90
C ALA A 76 12.46 3.53 1.40
N LEU A 77 12.09 2.58 0.55
CA LEU A 77 11.18 1.48 0.91
C LEU A 77 11.85 0.12 1.01
N VAL A 78 13.19 0.07 1.01
CA VAL A 78 13.92 -1.21 1.15
C VAL A 78 13.45 -1.93 2.42
N ASP A 79 13.03 -3.21 2.23
CA ASP A 79 12.51 -4.09 3.29
C ASP A 79 11.24 -3.58 4.02
N THR A 80 10.69 -2.44 3.62
CA THR A 80 9.43 -1.93 4.20
C THR A 80 8.27 -2.86 3.86
N PRO A 81 7.51 -3.37 4.84
CA PRO A 81 6.33 -4.20 4.58
C PRO A 81 5.24 -3.39 3.89
N VAL A 82 4.70 -3.92 2.80
CA VAL A 82 3.63 -3.26 2.02
C VAL A 82 2.45 -4.21 1.82
N LEU A 83 1.32 -3.87 2.41
CA LEU A 83 0.03 -4.50 2.15
C LEU A 83 -0.64 -3.82 0.97
N LEU A 84 -0.90 -4.59 -0.10
CA LEU A 84 -1.49 -4.08 -1.33
C LEU A 84 -3.00 -4.28 -1.36
N ALA A 85 -3.73 -3.24 -1.73
CA ALA A 85 -5.17 -3.28 -1.94
C ALA A 85 -5.55 -2.55 -3.23
N ALA A 86 -6.61 -3.00 -3.88
CA ALA A 86 -7.18 -2.34 -5.04
C ALA A 86 -8.70 -2.46 -5.09
N THR A 87 -9.34 -1.49 -5.74
CA THR A 87 -10.76 -1.56 -6.08
C THR A 87 -10.95 -1.44 -7.58
N GLY A 88 -11.90 -2.16 -8.14
CA GLY A 88 -12.22 -2.06 -9.56
C GLY A 88 -13.68 -2.36 -9.85
N GLY A 89 -14.15 -1.98 -11.04
CA GLY A 89 -15.54 -2.12 -11.43
C GLY A 89 -16.02 -3.58 -11.61
N SER A 90 -15.11 -4.54 -11.63
CA SER A 90 -15.44 -5.97 -11.72
C SER A 90 -14.26 -6.83 -11.27
N GLU A 91 -14.51 -8.11 -10.98
CA GLU A 91 -13.49 -9.09 -10.59
C GLU A 91 -12.44 -9.37 -11.67
N ARG A 92 -12.69 -9.00 -12.92
CA ARG A 92 -11.75 -9.18 -14.03
C ARG A 92 -10.40 -8.50 -13.83
N HIS A 93 -10.37 -7.49 -12.95
CA HIS A 93 -9.17 -6.73 -12.63
C HIS A 93 -8.49 -7.14 -11.33
N ALA A 94 -8.93 -8.21 -10.66
CA ALA A 94 -8.38 -8.65 -9.37
C ALA A 94 -6.86 -8.89 -9.42
N LEU A 95 -6.35 -9.34 -10.56
CA LEU A 95 -4.91 -9.57 -10.78
C LEU A 95 -4.06 -8.29 -10.88
N VAL A 96 -4.67 -7.10 -10.85
CA VAL A 96 -3.92 -5.82 -10.85
C VAL A 96 -2.95 -5.75 -9.66
N ILE A 97 -3.31 -6.36 -8.52
CA ILE A 97 -2.44 -6.42 -7.34
C ILE A 97 -1.12 -7.13 -7.69
N ASP A 98 -1.20 -8.30 -8.30
CA ASP A 98 -0.03 -9.14 -8.55
C ASP A 98 0.73 -8.75 -9.83
N HIS A 99 0.03 -8.24 -10.85
CA HIS A 99 0.63 -7.93 -12.14
C HIS A 99 1.05 -6.47 -12.32
N GLN A 100 0.54 -5.56 -11.48
CA GLN A 100 0.83 -4.13 -11.58
C GLN A 100 1.41 -3.54 -10.29
N LEU A 101 0.71 -3.70 -9.15
CA LEU A 101 1.16 -3.12 -7.89
C LEU A 101 2.38 -3.83 -7.32
N ARG A 102 2.36 -5.15 -7.24
CA ARG A 102 3.47 -5.92 -6.66
C ARG A 102 4.79 -5.71 -7.41
N PRO A 103 4.87 -5.74 -8.75
CA PRO A 103 6.11 -5.42 -9.46
C PRO A 103 6.61 -4.00 -9.20
N LEU A 104 5.70 -3.01 -9.09
CA LEU A 104 6.05 -1.63 -8.80
C LEU A 104 6.76 -1.49 -7.44
N PHE A 105 6.19 -2.06 -6.39
CA PHE A 105 6.79 -2.01 -5.05
C PHE A 105 8.00 -2.95 -4.91
N SER A 106 8.05 -4.04 -5.66
CA SER A 106 9.25 -4.90 -5.72
C SER A 106 10.43 -4.19 -6.38
N PHE A 107 10.19 -3.31 -7.36
CA PHE A 107 11.24 -2.45 -7.92
C PHE A 107 11.85 -1.54 -6.85
N LEU A 108 11.05 -1.02 -5.92
CA LEU A 108 11.50 -0.23 -4.77
C LEU A 108 12.05 -1.10 -3.63
N GLN A 109 12.28 -2.39 -3.86
CA GLN A 109 12.78 -3.38 -2.90
C GLN A 109 11.92 -3.49 -1.63
N ALA A 110 10.65 -3.09 -1.69
CA ALA A 110 9.71 -3.21 -0.59
C ALA A 110 9.32 -4.69 -0.36
N HIS A 111 9.11 -5.05 0.89
CA HIS A 111 8.61 -6.37 1.26
C HIS A 111 7.09 -6.47 1.05
N THR A 112 6.66 -6.75 -0.18
CA THR A 112 5.23 -6.87 -0.49
C THR A 112 4.63 -8.11 0.17
N LEU A 113 3.63 -7.92 1.03
CA LEU A 113 2.96 -9.03 1.70
C LEU A 113 2.25 -9.93 0.69
N PRO A 114 2.29 -11.27 0.88
CA PRO A 114 1.76 -12.22 -0.10
C PRO A 114 0.25 -12.14 -0.26
N ILE A 115 -0.46 -11.58 0.75
CA ILE A 115 -1.90 -11.39 0.71
C ILE A 115 -2.25 -9.97 0.26
N GLY A 116 -3.11 -9.87 -0.77
CA GLY A 116 -3.69 -8.60 -1.20
C GLY A 116 -5.20 -8.56 -0.95
N VAL A 117 -5.78 -7.37 -0.97
CA VAL A 117 -7.22 -7.15 -0.82
C VAL A 117 -7.76 -6.49 -2.09
N TYR A 118 -8.67 -7.17 -2.77
CA TYR A 118 -9.38 -6.63 -3.92
C TYR A 118 -10.86 -6.53 -3.61
N ALA A 119 -11.50 -5.43 -4.02
CA ALA A 119 -12.91 -5.21 -3.83
C ALA A 119 -13.57 -4.66 -5.09
N THR A 120 -14.86 -4.92 -5.23
CA THR A 120 -15.72 -4.42 -6.31
C THR A 120 -16.91 -3.67 -5.71
N PRO A 121 -17.67 -2.90 -6.49
CA PRO A 121 -18.90 -2.26 -6.00
C PRO A 121 -19.92 -3.25 -5.41
N ALA A 122 -19.92 -4.51 -5.85
CA ALA A 122 -20.80 -5.54 -5.31
C ALA A 122 -20.50 -5.93 -3.85
N ASP A 123 -19.32 -5.61 -3.36
CA ASP A 123 -18.90 -5.88 -1.98
C ASP A 123 -19.39 -4.83 -0.98
N PHE A 124 -20.07 -3.79 -1.46
CA PHE A 124 -20.50 -2.65 -0.65
C PHE A 124 -21.99 -2.37 -0.77
N ASP A 125 -22.56 -1.86 0.32
CA ASP A 125 -23.85 -1.16 0.34
C ASP A 125 -23.59 0.28 0.84
N GLY A 126 -23.57 1.21 -0.10
CA GLY A 126 -23.08 2.55 0.15
C GLY A 126 -21.61 2.53 0.61
N GLU A 127 -21.33 3.02 1.80
CA GLU A 127 -19.99 3.00 2.40
C GLU A 127 -19.72 1.76 3.27
N HIS A 128 -20.71 0.86 3.43
CA HIS A 128 -20.59 -0.31 4.27
C HIS A 128 -20.19 -1.55 3.47
N ILE A 129 -19.25 -2.32 4.01
CA ILE A 129 -18.87 -3.63 3.44
C ILE A 129 -19.98 -4.63 3.78
N ASN A 130 -20.70 -5.12 2.78
CA ASN A 130 -21.74 -6.14 2.91
C ASN A 130 -21.25 -7.57 2.59
N SER A 131 -20.08 -7.70 1.96
CA SER A 131 -19.48 -8.98 1.59
C SER A 131 -18.74 -9.61 2.78
N ALA A 132 -19.23 -10.72 3.28
CA ALA A 132 -18.54 -11.50 4.32
C ALA A 132 -17.16 -12.01 3.85
N ALA A 133 -17.02 -12.31 2.56
CA ALA A 133 -15.77 -12.75 1.97
C ALA A 133 -14.72 -11.63 1.99
N LEU A 134 -15.12 -10.40 1.63
CA LEU A 134 -14.23 -9.25 1.71
C LEU A 134 -13.85 -8.92 3.15
N GLN A 135 -14.80 -8.98 4.09
CA GLN A 135 -14.52 -8.78 5.52
C GLN A 135 -13.49 -9.79 6.04
N ALA A 136 -13.67 -11.07 5.72
CA ALA A 136 -12.72 -12.12 6.10
C ALA A 136 -11.33 -11.90 5.46
N ARG A 137 -11.30 -11.47 4.19
CA ARG A 137 -10.05 -11.16 3.48
C ARG A 137 -9.30 -9.98 4.12
N ILE A 138 -10.01 -8.92 4.48
CA ILE A 138 -9.44 -7.76 5.20
C ILE A 138 -8.91 -8.17 6.56
N ALA A 139 -9.66 -8.99 7.32
CA ALA A 139 -9.24 -9.45 8.64
C ALA A 139 -7.95 -10.28 8.56
N LEU A 140 -7.86 -11.21 7.60
CA LEU A 140 -6.66 -12.01 7.37
C LEU A 140 -5.46 -11.15 6.91
N ALA A 141 -5.69 -10.19 6.03
CA ALA A 141 -4.64 -9.28 5.57
C ALA A 141 -4.09 -8.44 6.72
N ALA A 142 -4.97 -7.90 7.58
CA ALA A 142 -4.58 -7.15 8.76
C ALA A 142 -3.82 -8.01 9.79
N GLU A 143 -4.23 -9.26 10.00
CA GLU A 143 -3.52 -10.21 10.86
C GLU A 143 -2.09 -10.45 10.37
N ARG A 144 -1.91 -10.71 9.07
CA ARG A 144 -0.60 -10.94 8.46
C ARG A 144 0.28 -9.70 8.54
N ALA A 145 -0.27 -8.52 8.28
CA ALA A 145 0.45 -7.25 8.40
C ALA A 145 0.90 -6.98 9.84
N ALA A 146 0.02 -7.20 10.82
CA ALA A 146 0.35 -7.06 12.24
C ALA A 146 1.47 -8.02 12.67
N GLY A 147 1.45 -9.26 12.19
CA GLY A 147 2.50 -10.25 12.43
C GLY A 147 3.88 -9.79 11.94
N HIS A 148 3.94 -9.10 10.79
CA HIS A 148 5.20 -8.53 10.29
C HIS A 148 5.73 -7.42 11.18
N LEU A 149 4.90 -6.49 11.64
CA LEU A 149 5.32 -5.43 12.57
C LEU A 149 5.86 -6.01 13.89
N ALA A 150 5.19 -7.01 14.43
CA ALA A 150 5.63 -7.68 15.66
C ALA A 150 6.97 -8.40 15.47
N SER A 151 7.19 -9.07 14.35
CA SER A 151 8.43 -9.80 14.06
C SER A 151 9.61 -8.87 13.81
N GLN A 152 9.41 -7.73 13.19
CA GLN A 152 10.46 -6.71 13.02
C GLN A 152 10.92 -6.14 14.37
N ALA A 153 9.99 -5.91 15.30
CA ALA A 153 10.32 -5.44 16.65
C ALA A 153 11.11 -6.47 17.48
N LEU A 154 11.05 -7.76 17.12
CA LEU A 154 11.69 -8.87 17.81
C LEU A 154 12.89 -9.46 17.05
N ALA A 155 13.25 -8.93 15.87
CA ALA A 155 14.29 -9.51 15.02
C ALA A 155 15.68 -9.41 15.67
N VAL A 156 16.09 -10.50 16.30
CA VAL A 156 17.50 -10.82 16.51
C VAL A 156 18.04 -11.35 15.17
N PRO A 157 19.22 -10.91 14.69
CA PRO A 157 19.76 -11.39 13.44
C PRO A 157 19.89 -12.93 13.46
N ALA A 158 19.07 -13.62 12.67
CA ALA A 158 19.19 -15.06 12.50
C ALA A 158 20.32 -15.35 11.50
N PRO A 159 21.13 -16.40 11.68
CA PRO A 159 22.17 -16.75 10.74
C PRO A 159 21.57 -17.13 9.38
N LEU A 160 22.13 -16.56 8.31
CA LEU A 160 21.76 -16.89 6.94
C LEU A 160 21.97 -18.39 6.67
N ARG A 161 20.91 -19.11 6.31
CA ARG A 161 21.01 -20.48 5.80
C ARG A 161 21.13 -20.42 4.28
N ARG A 162 22.27 -20.88 3.76
CA ARG A 162 22.47 -21.10 2.34
C ARG A 162 21.66 -22.33 1.93
N ILE A 163 20.73 -22.16 0.98
CA ILE A 163 20.14 -23.27 0.24
C ILE A 163 20.94 -23.36 -1.05
N ALA A 164 21.69 -24.42 -1.22
CA ALA A 164 22.40 -24.74 -2.46
C ALA A 164 21.48 -25.55 -3.37
#